data_d314eb11f73d3656f5f284fdeb89223d
#
_entry.id   d314eb11f73d3656f5f284fdeb89223d
#
_cell.length_a   1.000
_cell.length_b   1.000
_cell.length_c   1.000
_cell.angle_alpha   90.00
_cell.angle_beta   90.00
_cell.angle_gamma   90.00
#
_symmetry.space_group_name_H-M   'P 1'
#
loop_
_entity.id
_entity.type
_entity.pdbx_description
1 polymer ?
#
loop_
_entity_poly.entity_id
_entity_poly.type
_entity_poly.pdbx_seq_one_letter_code
_entity_poly.pdbx_strand_id
1 'polypeptide(L)'
;FDWNNLFWSCSHCNGIKNQKKYDDGIIDCCKNDPELMMTFKLKDGKTEISARDEHNSMAVRTALLIYESFNLLNTGMRTYKSAMRYNELTKEMNLLYDNLEAYRKNPDSRYIQRKLKALLRRESAFAAFKRNYIRDNSKEFPQLQSYIE
;
A
#
# COMPACT_ATOMS: atom_id res chain seq x y z
N PHE A 1 -11.69 14.83 -23.44
CA PHE A 1 -10.40 14.24 -23.02
C PHE A 1 -9.70 15.25 -22.12
N ASP A 2 -9.59 14.94 -20.82
CA ASP A 2 -8.80 15.76 -19.91
C ASP A 2 -7.45 15.06 -19.67
N TRP A 3 -6.37 15.69 -20.19
CA TRP A 3 -5.01 15.18 -20.05
C TRP A 3 -4.53 15.11 -18.61
N ASN A 4 -5.11 15.93 -17.71
CA ASN A 4 -4.81 15.92 -16.28
C ASN A 4 -5.38 14.67 -15.54
N ASN A 5 -6.20 13.88 -16.21
CA ASN A 5 -6.80 12.67 -15.66
C ASN A 5 -6.18 11.38 -16.23
N LEU A 6 -5.03 11.47 -16.88
CA LEU A 6 -4.33 10.33 -17.45
C LEU A 6 -3.25 9.82 -16.48
N PHE A 7 -3.50 8.67 -15.89
CA PHE A 7 -2.56 7.96 -15.02
C PHE A 7 -2.10 6.66 -15.67
N TRP A 8 -0.83 6.34 -15.51
CA TRP A 8 -0.33 5.03 -15.88
C TRP A 8 -1.00 3.95 -15.02
N SER A 9 -1.74 3.07 -15.66
CA SER A 9 -2.43 1.95 -15.01
C SER A 9 -2.30 0.70 -15.84
N CYS A 10 -2.04 -0.44 -15.21
CA CYS A 10 -2.08 -1.71 -15.91
C CYS A 10 -3.52 -2.05 -16.31
N SER A 11 -3.69 -2.85 -17.37
CA SER A 11 -5.01 -3.24 -17.90
C SER A 11 -5.93 -3.86 -16.83
N HIS A 12 -5.37 -4.56 -15.85
CA HIS A 12 -6.14 -5.14 -14.75
C HIS A 12 -6.73 -4.07 -13.82
N CYS A 13 -5.90 -3.14 -13.33
CA CYS A 13 -6.37 -2.05 -12.46
C CYS A 13 -7.34 -1.13 -13.20
N ASN A 14 -7.09 -0.85 -14.47
CA ASN A 14 -7.98 -0.04 -15.28
C ASN A 14 -9.34 -0.75 -15.51
N GLY A 15 -9.33 -2.06 -15.75
CA GLY A 15 -10.55 -2.86 -15.88
C GLY A 15 -11.39 -2.86 -14.60
N ILE A 16 -10.76 -2.91 -13.42
CA ILE A 16 -11.46 -2.79 -12.14
C ILE A 16 -12.05 -1.38 -11.98
N LYS A 17 -11.25 -0.34 -12.23
CA LYS A 17 -11.66 1.07 -12.12
C LYS A 17 -12.85 1.41 -13.02
N ASN A 18 -12.97 0.80 -14.18
CA ASN A 18 -14.05 1.06 -15.16
C ASN A 18 -15.41 0.49 -14.73
N GLN A 19 -15.57 -0.05 -13.53
CA GLN A 19 -16.87 -0.48 -13.01
C GLN A 19 -17.66 0.74 -12.52
N LYS A 20 -18.97 0.76 -12.78
CA LYS A 20 -19.89 1.87 -12.43
C LYS A 20 -19.80 2.36 -10.98
N LYS A 21 -19.49 1.47 -10.05
CA LYS A 21 -19.35 1.81 -8.62
C LYS A 21 -18.21 2.80 -8.31
N TYR A 22 -17.33 3.07 -9.28
CA TYR A 22 -16.21 4.02 -9.16
C TYR A 22 -16.43 5.32 -9.94
N ASP A 23 -17.57 5.46 -10.63
CA ASP A 23 -17.89 6.64 -11.46
C ASP A 23 -18.02 7.93 -10.61
N ASP A 24 -18.47 7.80 -9.35
CA ASP A 24 -18.57 8.92 -8.41
C ASP A 24 -17.21 9.45 -7.89
N GLY A 25 -16.11 8.94 -8.42
CA GLY A 25 -14.76 9.38 -8.14
C GLY A 25 -14.04 8.60 -7.05
N ILE A 26 -12.74 8.57 -7.20
CA ILE A 26 -11.75 8.01 -6.27
C ILE A 26 -10.75 9.11 -5.89
N ILE A 27 -9.92 8.87 -4.88
CA ILE A 27 -8.87 9.82 -4.49
C ILE A 27 -7.91 10.07 -5.66
N ASP A 28 -7.74 11.34 -6.00
CA ASP A 28 -6.68 11.78 -6.89
C ASP A 28 -5.35 11.80 -6.11
N CYS A 29 -4.51 10.80 -6.33
CA CYS A 29 -3.24 10.64 -5.64
C CYS A 29 -2.19 11.71 -6.01
N CYS A 30 -2.42 12.52 -7.03
CA CYS A 30 -1.57 13.64 -7.37
C CYS A 30 -1.90 14.90 -6.56
N LYS A 31 -3.13 15.00 -6.04
CA LYS A 31 -3.60 16.12 -5.22
C LYS A 31 -3.68 15.80 -3.74
N ASN A 32 -3.87 14.54 -3.41
CA ASN A 32 -4.09 14.08 -2.05
C ASN A 32 -3.12 12.95 -1.71
N ASP A 33 -2.65 12.89 -0.48
CA ASP A 33 -1.86 11.77 0.01
C ASP A 33 -2.78 10.63 0.47
N PRO A 34 -2.83 9.49 -0.24
CA PRO A 34 -3.68 8.37 0.15
C PRO A 34 -3.33 7.79 1.52
N GLU A 35 -2.08 7.89 1.96
CA GLU A 35 -1.65 7.37 3.26
C GLU A 35 -2.24 8.15 4.45
N LEU A 36 -2.65 9.42 4.25
CA LEU A 36 -3.34 10.20 5.26
C LEU A 36 -4.83 9.83 5.36
N MET A 37 -5.40 9.29 4.29
CA MET A 37 -6.84 9.03 4.18
C MET A 37 -7.19 7.55 4.33
N MET A 38 -6.21 6.65 4.21
CA MET A 38 -6.43 5.19 4.22
C MET A 38 -5.40 4.48 5.07
N THR A 39 -5.71 3.24 5.44
CA THR A 39 -4.79 2.27 6.06
C THR A 39 -4.50 1.13 5.10
N PHE A 40 -3.28 0.61 5.18
CA PHE A 40 -2.79 -0.46 4.31
C PHE A 40 -2.09 -1.52 5.18
N LYS A 41 -2.68 -2.70 5.31
CA LYS A 41 -2.14 -3.78 6.15
C LYS A 41 -2.04 -5.08 5.38
N LEU A 42 -1.00 -5.83 5.67
CA LEU A 42 -0.88 -7.24 5.33
C LEU A 42 -0.92 -8.02 6.65
N LYS A 43 -2.02 -8.72 6.92
CA LYS A 43 -2.23 -9.44 8.16
C LYS A 43 -2.77 -10.83 7.85
N ASP A 44 -2.20 -11.87 8.49
CA ASP A 44 -2.65 -13.26 8.36
C ASP A 44 -2.80 -13.72 6.90
N GLY A 45 -1.88 -13.28 6.04
CA GLY A 45 -1.91 -13.61 4.62
C GLY A 45 -2.99 -12.90 3.81
N LYS A 46 -3.63 -11.86 4.37
CA LYS A 46 -4.68 -11.06 3.70
C LYS A 46 -4.29 -9.60 3.65
N THR A 47 -4.70 -8.94 2.57
CA THR A 47 -4.62 -7.49 2.48
C THR A 47 -5.87 -6.87 3.11
N GLU A 48 -5.64 -5.96 4.04
CA GLU A 48 -6.69 -5.14 4.65
C GLU A 48 -6.42 -3.69 4.25
N ILE A 49 -7.37 -3.11 3.53
CA ILE A 49 -7.29 -1.73 3.06
C ILE A 49 -8.60 -1.05 3.41
N SER A 50 -8.55 0.04 4.16
CA SER A 50 -9.74 0.74 4.63
C SER A 50 -9.54 2.24 4.65
N ALA A 51 -10.62 3.00 4.51
CA ALA A 51 -10.62 4.43 4.78
C ALA A 51 -10.41 4.67 6.28
N ARG A 52 -9.68 5.75 6.63
CA ARG A 52 -9.54 6.19 8.03
C ARG A 52 -10.82 6.85 8.54
N ASP A 53 -11.53 7.53 7.64
CA ASP A 53 -12.85 8.12 7.88
C ASP A 53 -13.87 7.42 6.97
N GLU A 54 -14.79 6.68 7.57
CA GLU A 54 -15.84 5.95 6.87
C GLU A 54 -16.86 6.87 6.18
N HIS A 55 -16.95 8.13 6.58
CA HIS A 55 -17.80 9.13 5.95
C HIS A 55 -17.17 9.72 4.69
N ASN A 56 -15.87 9.55 4.49
CA ASN A 56 -15.20 9.96 3.26
C ASN A 56 -15.46 8.94 2.13
N SER A 57 -16.50 9.17 1.38
CA SER A 57 -16.94 8.25 0.32
C SER A 57 -15.88 8.00 -0.77
N MET A 58 -15.03 8.99 -1.09
CA MET A 58 -13.93 8.80 -2.04
C MET A 58 -12.84 7.89 -1.46
N ALA A 59 -12.49 8.04 -0.18
CA ALA A 59 -11.52 7.18 0.48
C ALA A 59 -12.05 5.74 0.57
N VAL A 60 -13.32 5.56 0.91
CA VAL A 60 -13.97 4.24 0.96
C VAL A 60 -13.95 3.57 -0.41
N ARG A 61 -14.35 4.28 -1.48
CA ARG A 61 -14.29 3.73 -2.85
C ARG A 61 -12.88 3.41 -3.30
N THR A 62 -11.91 4.27 -2.96
CA THR A 62 -10.51 4.03 -3.30
C THR A 62 -9.95 2.81 -2.56
N ALA A 63 -10.26 2.66 -1.27
CA ALA A 63 -9.88 1.50 -0.49
C ALA A 63 -10.45 0.20 -1.10
N LEU A 64 -11.72 0.20 -1.50
CA LEU A 64 -12.36 -0.92 -2.17
C LEU A 64 -11.69 -1.23 -3.52
N LEU A 65 -11.40 -0.21 -4.34
CA LEU A 65 -10.70 -0.38 -5.62
C LEU A 65 -9.33 -1.06 -5.44
N ILE A 66 -8.55 -0.59 -4.46
CA ILE A 66 -7.24 -1.17 -4.18
C ILE A 66 -7.40 -2.59 -3.63
N TYR A 67 -8.34 -2.82 -2.71
CA TYR A 67 -8.65 -4.16 -2.19
C TYR A 67 -8.98 -5.14 -3.32
N GLU A 68 -9.83 -4.76 -4.27
CA GLU A 68 -10.20 -5.60 -5.42
C GLU A 68 -9.03 -5.88 -6.36
N SER A 69 -8.02 -5.03 -6.38
CA SER A 69 -6.81 -5.29 -7.17
C SER A 69 -5.99 -6.46 -6.64
N PHE A 70 -6.12 -6.77 -5.35
CA PHE A 70 -5.47 -7.91 -4.69
C PHE A 70 -6.41 -9.12 -4.52
N ASN A 71 -7.73 -8.88 -4.38
CA ASN A 71 -8.68 -9.87 -3.88
C ASN A 71 -9.93 -9.99 -4.76
N LEU A 72 -9.81 -10.05 -6.07
CA LEU A 72 -10.95 -10.24 -6.97
C LEU A 72 -11.63 -11.59 -6.74
N LEU A 73 -12.63 -11.57 -5.85
CA LEU A 73 -13.34 -12.77 -5.38
C LEU A 73 -14.47 -13.25 -6.34
N ASN A 74 -14.93 -12.41 -7.28
CA ASN A 74 -16.19 -12.64 -7.96
C ASN A 74 -16.12 -13.53 -9.21
N THR A 75 -14.94 -14.07 -9.56
CA THR A 75 -14.81 -14.90 -10.78
C THR A 75 -14.41 -16.34 -10.49
N GLY A 76 -14.29 -16.74 -9.22
CA GLY A 76 -13.73 -18.05 -8.85
C GLY A 76 -12.26 -18.24 -9.27
N MET A 77 -11.74 -17.30 -10.03
CA MET A 77 -10.34 -17.21 -10.43
C MET A 77 -9.78 -15.92 -9.84
N ARG A 78 -8.98 -16.03 -8.79
CA ARG A 78 -7.96 -15.00 -8.58
C ARG A 78 -7.26 -14.88 -9.91
N THR A 79 -7.42 -13.76 -10.59
CA THR A 79 -6.71 -13.58 -11.84
C THR A 79 -5.23 -13.77 -11.53
N TYR A 80 -4.52 -14.44 -12.41
CA TYR A 80 -3.06 -14.60 -12.32
C TYR A 80 -2.36 -13.27 -11.90
N LYS A 81 -2.87 -12.14 -12.38
CA LYS A 81 -2.38 -10.79 -12.04
C LYS A 81 -2.60 -10.38 -10.57
N SER A 82 -3.73 -10.74 -9.97
CA SER A 82 -3.96 -10.45 -8.53
C SER A 82 -3.06 -11.31 -7.65
N ALA A 83 -2.87 -12.58 -8.01
CA ALA A 83 -1.97 -13.48 -7.31
C ALA A 83 -0.50 -13.02 -7.43
N MET A 84 -0.06 -12.60 -8.62
CA MET A 84 1.28 -12.02 -8.81
C MET A 84 1.49 -10.79 -7.93
N ARG A 85 0.54 -9.85 -7.95
CA ARG A 85 0.64 -8.63 -7.13
C ARG A 85 0.68 -8.92 -5.64
N TYR A 86 -0.13 -9.86 -5.18
CA TYR A 86 -0.09 -10.32 -3.80
C TYR A 86 1.27 -10.94 -3.43
N ASN A 87 1.83 -11.77 -4.30
CA ASN A 87 3.15 -12.37 -4.10
C ASN A 87 4.27 -11.32 -4.07
N GLU A 88 4.19 -10.30 -4.91
CA GLU A 88 5.13 -9.17 -4.91
C GLU A 88 5.02 -8.35 -3.62
N LEU A 89 3.80 -8.05 -3.16
CA LEU A 89 3.59 -7.40 -1.86
C LEU A 89 4.19 -8.23 -0.73
N THR A 90 3.95 -9.54 -0.71
CA THR A 90 4.48 -10.43 0.33
C THR A 90 6.00 -10.44 0.33
N LYS A 91 6.65 -10.47 -0.83
CA LYS A 91 8.12 -10.37 -0.93
C LYS A 91 8.64 -9.06 -0.37
N GLU A 92 8.01 -7.95 -0.71
CA GLU A 92 8.41 -6.62 -0.23
C GLU A 92 8.21 -6.46 1.29
N MET A 93 7.13 -7.03 1.83
CA MET A 93 6.90 -7.03 3.28
C MET A 93 7.89 -7.93 4.02
N ASN A 94 8.20 -9.11 3.48
CA ASN A 94 9.24 -9.98 4.05
C ASN A 94 10.60 -9.30 4.04
N LEU A 95 10.96 -8.60 2.96
CA LEU A 95 12.19 -7.83 2.89
C LEU A 95 12.23 -6.73 3.98
N LEU A 96 11.11 -6.07 4.26
CA LEU A 96 11.02 -5.14 5.38
C LEU A 96 11.23 -5.86 6.71
N TYR A 97 10.53 -6.97 6.96
CA TYR A 97 10.61 -7.70 8.23
C TYR A 97 12.02 -8.21 8.51
N ASP A 98 12.71 -8.78 7.53
CA ASP A 98 14.10 -9.24 7.65
C ASP A 98 15.06 -8.09 8.05
N ASN A 99 14.85 -6.91 7.43
CA ASN A 99 15.67 -5.74 7.76
C ASN A 99 15.30 -5.15 9.14
N LEU A 100 14.05 -5.22 9.57
CA LEU A 100 13.64 -4.82 10.92
C LEU A 100 14.20 -5.76 11.98
N GLU A 101 14.23 -7.06 11.71
CA GLU A 101 14.86 -8.04 12.60
C GLU A 101 16.37 -7.81 12.71
N ALA A 102 17.03 -7.54 11.60
CA ALA A 102 18.45 -7.17 11.60
C ALA A 102 18.69 -5.86 12.36
N TYR A 103 17.77 -4.88 12.24
CA TYR A 103 17.83 -3.62 12.98
C TYR A 103 17.69 -3.82 14.49
N ARG A 104 16.77 -4.68 14.95
CA ARG A 104 16.66 -5.05 16.38
C ARG A 104 17.97 -5.59 16.95
N LYS A 105 18.69 -6.40 16.17
CA LYS A 105 19.98 -7.00 16.57
C LYS A 105 21.13 -5.99 16.56
N ASN A 106 21.11 -5.03 15.64
CA ASN A 106 22.15 -4.02 15.50
C ASN A 106 21.58 -2.68 14.98
N PRO A 107 20.97 -1.88 15.86
CA PRO A 107 20.32 -0.62 15.48
C PRO A 107 21.28 0.45 14.96
N ASP A 108 22.57 0.40 15.35
CA ASP A 108 23.58 1.38 14.97
C ASP A 108 24.22 1.10 13.60
N SER A 109 23.87 -0.02 12.98
CA SER A 109 24.38 -0.38 11.66
C SER A 109 23.90 0.59 10.58
N ARG A 110 24.79 1.45 10.10
CA ARG A 110 24.52 2.39 8.99
C ARG A 110 24.03 1.70 7.72
N TYR A 111 24.48 0.47 7.48
CA TYR A 111 24.06 -0.32 6.33
C TYR A 111 22.57 -0.71 6.42
N ILE A 112 22.15 -1.22 7.59
CA ILE A 112 20.75 -1.59 7.83
C ILE A 112 19.84 -0.36 7.80
N GLN A 113 20.27 0.74 8.45
CA GLN A 113 19.54 2.01 8.45
C GLN A 113 19.34 2.55 7.02
N ARG A 114 20.36 2.50 6.16
CA ARG A 114 20.24 2.91 4.74
C ARG A 114 19.25 2.03 3.97
N LYS A 115 19.25 0.72 4.19
CA LYS A 115 18.29 -0.20 3.58
C LYS A 115 16.87 0.11 4.02
N LEU A 116 16.62 0.26 5.31
CA LEU A 116 15.30 0.62 5.85
C LEU A 116 14.84 1.98 5.30
N LYS A 117 15.71 2.98 5.29
CA LYS A 117 15.40 4.27 4.70
C LYS A 117 15.00 4.17 3.22
N ALA A 118 15.67 3.31 2.44
CA ALA A 118 15.31 3.07 1.04
C ALA A 118 13.96 2.36 0.89
N LEU A 119 13.68 1.34 1.72
CA LEU A 119 12.42 0.59 1.72
C LEU A 119 11.22 1.44 2.13
N LEU A 120 11.43 2.46 2.97
CA LEU A 120 10.37 3.33 3.51
C LEU A 120 10.15 4.60 2.69
N ARG A 121 10.88 4.83 1.59
CA ARG A 121 10.61 5.93 0.66
C ARG A 121 9.24 5.79 0.02
N ARG A 122 8.61 6.92 -0.30
CA ARG A 122 7.29 6.96 -0.97
C ARG A 122 7.31 6.30 -2.35
N GLU A 123 8.44 6.35 -3.04
CA GLU A 123 8.65 5.78 -4.38
C GLU A 123 8.96 4.27 -4.35
N SER A 124 9.17 3.69 -3.17
CA SER A 124 9.45 2.26 -3.05
C SER A 124 8.20 1.42 -3.35
N ALA A 125 8.41 0.21 -3.87
CA ALA A 125 7.31 -0.70 -4.13
C ALA A 125 6.47 -0.94 -2.87
N PHE A 126 5.15 -0.85 -2.99
CA PHE A 126 4.20 -1.02 -1.88
C PHE A 126 4.50 -0.17 -0.64
N ALA A 127 5.01 1.04 -0.85
CA ALA A 127 5.42 1.97 0.22
C ALA A 127 4.34 2.14 1.29
N ALA A 128 3.09 2.33 0.90
CA ALA A 128 1.98 2.55 1.83
C ALA A 128 1.81 1.42 2.86
N PHE A 129 1.99 0.16 2.47
CA PHE A 129 1.96 -0.99 3.38
C PHE A 129 3.13 -0.97 4.36
N LYS A 130 4.35 -0.75 3.86
CA LYS A 130 5.57 -0.71 4.67
C LYS A 130 5.55 0.43 5.67
N ARG A 131 5.16 1.61 5.23
CA ARG A 131 5.07 2.83 6.05
C ARG A 131 3.95 2.72 7.08
N ASN A 132 2.79 2.16 6.71
CA ASN A 132 1.72 1.89 7.66
C ASN A 132 2.17 0.91 8.75
N TYR A 133 2.91 -0.14 8.39
CA TYR A 133 3.46 -1.08 9.38
C TYR A 133 4.36 -0.36 10.41
N ILE A 134 5.23 0.54 9.96
CA ILE A 134 6.09 1.32 10.87
C ILE A 134 5.27 2.25 11.76
N ARG A 135 4.21 2.91 11.23
CA ARG A 135 3.30 3.75 12.04
C ARG A 135 2.60 2.94 13.13
N ASP A 136 2.07 1.78 12.77
CA ASP A 136 1.35 0.90 13.71
C ASP A 136 2.27 0.34 14.80
N ASN A 137 3.58 0.22 14.51
CA ASN A 137 4.61 -0.28 15.43
C ASN A 137 5.55 0.85 15.94
N SER A 138 5.03 2.07 16.10
CA SER A 138 5.82 3.25 16.50
C SER A 138 6.52 3.10 17.85
N LYS A 139 5.93 2.36 18.79
CA LYS A 139 6.53 2.08 20.10
C LYS A 139 7.76 1.18 19.99
N GLU A 140 7.77 0.28 19.02
CA GLU A 140 8.87 -0.66 18.79
C GLU A 140 9.98 -0.04 17.94
N PHE A 141 9.60 0.82 16.98
CA PHE A 141 10.53 1.45 16.04
C PHE A 141 10.42 2.99 16.08
N PRO A 142 10.66 3.64 17.24
CA PRO A 142 10.48 5.08 17.37
C PRO A 142 11.43 5.87 16.45
N GLN A 143 12.67 5.40 16.24
CA GLN A 143 13.66 6.08 15.40
C GLN A 143 13.30 6.03 13.91
N LEU A 144 12.56 4.99 13.48
CA LEU A 144 12.16 4.83 12.09
C LEU A 144 10.97 5.75 11.70
N GLN A 145 10.31 6.38 12.68
CA GLN A 145 9.23 7.33 12.38
C GLN A 145 9.74 8.49 11.50
N SER A 146 10.95 8.98 11.74
CA SER A 146 11.57 10.02 10.91
C SER A 146 11.83 9.62 9.45
N TYR A 147 11.72 8.34 9.10
CA TYR A 147 11.88 7.87 7.71
C TYR A 147 10.55 7.85 6.95
N ILE A 148 9.45 8.07 7.65
CA ILE A 148 8.09 8.01 7.08
C ILE A 148 7.30 9.32 7.22
N GLU A 149 7.90 10.36 7.77
CA GLU A 149 7.39 11.73 7.83
C GLU A 149 7.35 12.41 6.47
#